data_92b3c338e2e635f5b656e65decdb1106
#
_entry.id   92b3c338e2e635f5b656e65decdb1106
#
_cell.length_a   1.000
_cell.length_b   1.000
_cell.length_c   1.000
_cell.angle_alpha   90.00
_cell.angle_beta   90.00
_cell.angle_gamma   90.00
#
_symmetry.space_group_name_H-M   'P 1'
#
loop_
_entity.id
_entity.type
_entity.pdbx_description
1 polymer ?
#
loop_
_entity_poly.entity_id
_entity_poly.type
_entity_poly.pdbx_seq_one_letter_code
_entity_poly.pdbx_strand_id
1 'polypeptide(L)'
;MGRSWKALSAAVLLPLLAQPHDAWALRCGSRLVGKGMVEAEVIRLCGEPVIVRNLGYVLRPYLLKVPAGRPGTHGTRRVYGGFHEELRVTEMLFNFGPRRLMRLIRFEGGRVASIETAGYGHREEE
;
A
#
# COMPACT_ATOMS: atom_id res chain seq x y z
N MET A 1 -24.21 -48.26 -40.11
CA MET A 1 -24.91 -47.43 -39.11
C MET A 1 -23.85 -46.70 -38.32
N GLY A 2 -23.48 -45.51 -38.75
CA GLY A 2 -22.48 -44.67 -38.08
C GLY A 2 -23.18 -43.71 -37.12
N ARG A 3 -23.07 -43.94 -35.83
CA ARG A 3 -23.37 -42.92 -34.84
C ARG A 3 -22.15 -42.07 -34.62
N SER A 4 -22.11 -40.96 -35.30
CA SER A 4 -21.12 -39.94 -35.03
C SER A 4 -21.46 -39.22 -33.73
N TRP A 5 -20.79 -39.60 -32.66
CA TRP A 5 -20.81 -38.83 -31.42
C TRP A 5 -19.90 -37.61 -31.61
N LYS A 6 -20.51 -36.50 -31.91
CA LYS A 6 -19.83 -35.21 -31.83
C LYS A 6 -19.64 -34.91 -30.37
N ALA A 7 -18.44 -35.13 -29.88
CA ALA A 7 -18.03 -34.66 -28.56
C ALA A 7 -18.04 -33.10 -28.57
N LEU A 8 -19.04 -32.54 -27.97
CA LEU A 8 -19.08 -31.12 -27.65
C LEU A 8 -18.06 -30.88 -26.52
N SER A 9 -16.87 -30.47 -26.90
CA SER A 9 -15.90 -29.94 -25.98
C SER A 9 -16.44 -28.62 -25.45
N ALA A 10 -17.09 -28.65 -24.31
CA ALA A 10 -17.41 -27.44 -23.54
C ALA A 10 -16.09 -26.87 -23.04
N ALA A 11 -15.57 -25.89 -23.73
CA ALA A 11 -14.49 -25.05 -23.23
C ALA A 11 -15.03 -24.24 -22.05
N VAL A 12 -14.74 -24.71 -20.86
CA VAL A 12 -14.98 -23.94 -19.62
C VAL A 12 -14.00 -22.78 -19.64
N LEU A 13 -14.44 -21.62 -20.13
CA LEU A 13 -13.76 -20.37 -19.89
C LEU A 13 -13.87 -20.08 -18.39
N LEU A 14 -12.81 -20.40 -17.64
CA LEU A 14 -12.63 -19.86 -16.30
C LEU A 14 -12.50 -18.34 -16.45
N PRO A 15 -13.40 -17.55 -15.85
CA PRO A 15 -13.13 -16.12 -15.73
C PRO A 15 -11.89 -15.99 -14.85
N LEU A 16 -10.81 -15.47 -15.41
CA LEU A 16 -9.70 -14.95 -14.65
C LEU A 16 -10.30 -13.82 -13.80
N LEU A 17 -10.64 -14.12 -12.56
CA LEU A 17 -11.01 -13.13 -11.56
C LEU A 17 -9.78 -12.25 -11.39
N ALA A 18 -9.75 -11.14 -12.14
CA ALA A 18 -8.82 -10.07 -11.89
C ALA A 18 -9.13 -9.55 -10.48
N GLN A 19 -8.39 -10.06 -9.51
CA GLN A 19 -8.44 -9.55 -8.14
C GLN A 19 -8.03 -8.09 -8.21
N PRO A 20 -8.84 -7.16 -7.71
CA PRO A 20 -8.37 -5.79 -7.55
C PRO A 20 -7.22 -5.85 -6.55
N HIS A 21 -6.01 -5.79 -7.06
CA HIS A 21 -4.87 -5.49 -6.23
C HIS A 21 -5.05 -4.05 -5.79
N ASP A 22 -5.40 -3.86 -4.53
CA ASP A 22 -5.36 -2.53 -3.91
C ASP A 22 -4.00 -1.93 -4.23
N ALA A 23 -3.99 -0.96 -5.12
CA ALA A 23 -2.77 -0.28 -5.49
C ALA A 23 -2.34 0.62 -4.32
N TRP A 24 -1.62 0.02 -3.38
CA TRP A 24 -1.03 0.66 -2.19
C TRP A 24 0.08 1.65 -2.55
N ALA A 25 0.05 2.14 -3.76
CA ALA A 25 1.03 3.07 -4.28
C ALA A 25 0.36 4.33 -4.81
N LEU A 26 0.93 5.46 -4.45
CA LEU A 26 0.55 6.78 -4.92
C LEU A 26 1.67 7.33 -5.79
N ARG A 27 1.31 7.89 -6.94
CA ARG A 27 2.28 8.59 -7.78
C ARG A 27 2.24 10.09 -7.47
N CYS A 28 3.37 10.61 -6.99
CA CYS A 28 3.61 12.04 -6.82
C CYS A 28 4.65 12.49 -7.84
N GLY A 29 4.22 13.20 -8.88
CA GLY A 29 5.08 13.52 -10.01
C GLY A 29 5.54 12.26 -10.75
N SER A 30 6.85 12.09 -10.90
CA SER A 30 7.47 10.91 -11.53
C SER A 30 7.80 9.80 -10.53
N ARG A 31 7.60 10.02 -9.23
CA ARG A 31 7.98 9.09 -8.16
C ARG A 31 6.78 8.35 -7.60
N LEU A 32 7.01 7.10 -7.25
CA LEU A 32 6.03 6.26 -6.57
C LEU A 32 6.24 6.35 -5.06
N VAL A 33 5.16 6.65 -4.36
CA VAL A 33 5.08 6.60 -2.89
C VAL A 33 4.44 5.29 -2.50
N GLY A 34 5.09 4.53 -1.67
CA GLY A 34 4.62 3.22 -1.27
C GLY A 34 4.85 2.93 0.21
N LYS A 35 4.37 1.77 0.61
CA LYS A 35 4.49 1.28 1.99
C LYS A 35 5.93 1.26 2.47
N GLY A 36 6.18 1.74 3.68
CA GLY A 36 7.50 1.80 4.31
C GLY A 36 8.31 3.05 3.99
N MET A 37 7.87 3.89 3.07
CA MET A 37 8.54 5.17 2.77
C MET A 37 8.47 6.11 3.97
N VAL A 38 9.55 6.85 4.19
CA VAL A 38 9.66 7.78 5.32
C VAL A 38 8.79 9.02 5.09
N GLU A 39 8.13 9.49 6.14
CA GLU A 39 7.23 10.65 6.14
C GLU A 39 7.84 11.89 5.45
N ALA A 40 9.06 12.24 5.83
CA ALA A 40 9.76 13.39 5.25
C ALA A 40 9.96 13.28 3.74
N GLU A 41 10.19 12.07 3.23
CA GLU A 41 10.32 11.83 1.80
C GLU A 41 8.98 11.94 1.07
N VAL A 42 7.91 11.46 1.68
CA VAL A 42 6.55 11.62 1.13
C VAL A 42 6.19 13.09 0.99
N ILE A 43 6.44 13.90 2.02
CA ILE A 43 6.18 15.35 1.98
C ILE A 43 7.05 16.01 0.90
N ARG A 44 8.31 15.64 0.81
CA ARG A 44 9.20 16.18 -0.23
C ARG A 44 8.71 15.88 -1.65
N LEU A 45 8.12 14.70 -1.88
CA LEU A 45 7.65 14.28 -3.21
C LEU A 45 6.24 14.78 -3.53
N CYS A 46 5.36 14.79 -2.54
CA CYS A 46 3.93 15.06 -2.71
C CYS A 46 3.52 16.49 -2.31
N GLY A 47 4.41 17.24 -1.65
CA GLY A 47 4.10 18.56 -1.09
C GLY A 47 3.55 18.48 0.32
N GLU A 48 3.14 19.63 0.86
CA GLU A 48 2.60 19.74 2.21
C GLU A 48 1.18 19.14 2.27
N PRO A 49 0.88 18.37 3.32
CA PRO A 49 -0.48 17.90 3.54
C PRO A 49 -1.40 19.06 3.97
N VAL A 50 -2.67 18.98 3.60
CA VAL A 50 -3.68 19.97 4.02
C VAL A 50 -4.22 19.70 5.43
N ILE A 51 -4.16 18.46 5.87
CA ILE A 51 -4.56 18.04 7.22
C ILE A 51 -3.52 17.07 7.76
N VAL A 52 -3.13 17.29 9.03
CA VAL A 52 -2.30 16.36 9.81
C VAL A 52 -3.02 16.03 11.10
N ARG A 53 -3.21 14.75 11.36
CA ARG A 53 -3.83 14.25 12.59
C ARG A 53 -2.91 13.30 13.33
N ASN A 54 -2.79 13.47 14.62
CA ASN A 54 -2.13 12.49 15.48
C ASN A 54 -3.19 11.54 16.06
N LEU A 55 -3.09 10.26 15.75
CA LEU A 55 -4.04 9.24 16.18
C LEU A 55 -3.57 8.45 17.42
N GLY A 56 -2.47 8.87 18.04
CA GLY A 56 -1.90 8.19 19.20
C GLY A 56 -0.89 7.12 18.78
N TYR A 57 -0.98 5.96 19.40
CA TYR A 57 0.01 4.89 19.25
C TYR A 57 -0.65 3.56 18.94
N VAL A 58 0.09 2.69 18.28
CA VAL A 58 -0.29 1.30 17.98
C VAL A 58 0.82 0.37 18.40
N LEU A 59 0.47 -0.77 18.96
CA LEU A 59 1.42 -1.85 19.25
C LEU A 59 1.59 -2.73 18.02
N ARG A 60 2.83 -2.92 17.59
CA ARG A 60 3.18 -3.80 16.49
C ARG A 60 4.21 -4.82 16.94
N PRO A 61 4.12 -6.07 16.47
CA PRO A 61 5.16 -7.05 16.75
C PRO A 61 6.48 -6.58 16.15
N TYR A 62 7.52 -6.57 16.97
CA TYR A 62 8.87 -6.26 16.49
C TYR A 62 9.37 -7.40 15.62
N LEU A 63 9.71 -7.09 14.39
CA LEU A 63 10.14 -8.08 13.41
C LEU A 63 11.62 -7.91 13.08
N LEU A 64 12.41 -8.91 13.42
CA LEU A 64 13.80 -9.00 13.03
C LEU A 64 13.91 -9.51 11.58
N LYS A 65 14.82 -8.90 10.82
CA LYS A 65 15.23 -9.43 9.51
C LYS A 65 16.40 -10.36 9.73
N VAL A 66 16.20 -11.64 9.43
CA VAL A 66 17.25 -12.66 9.52
C VAL A 66 17.50 -13.25 8.14
N PRO A 67 18.73 -13.73 7.86
CA PRO A 67 19.01 -14.42 6.60
C PRO A 67 18.08 -15.61 6.40
N ALA A 68 17.61 -15.82 5.16
CA ALA A 68 16.87 -17.02 4.81
C ALA A 68 17.82 -18.22 4.85
N GLY A 69 17.60 -19.14 5.80
CA GLY A 69 18.54 -20.11 6.31
C GLY A 69 18.99 -21.26 5.39
N ARG A 70 19.22 -21.01 4.09
CA ARG A 70 19.87 -21.99 3.20
C ARG A 70 21.15 -21.40 2.62
N PRO A 71 22.29 -22.11 2.67
CA PRO A 71 23.51 -21.69 2.00
C PRO A 71 23.25 -21.43 0.52
N GLY A 72 23.67 -20.26 0.00
CA GLY A 72 23.52 -19.87 -1.40
C GLY A 72 22.18 -19.20 -1.77
N THR A 73 21.25 -19.04 -0.86
CA THR A 73 20.03 -18.25 -1.05
C THR A 73 20.22 -16.82 -0.54
N HIS A 74 20.13 -15.86 -1.46
CA HIS A 74 20.07 -14.44 -1.10
C HIS A 74 18.64 -14.07 -0.76
N GLY A 75 18.38 -13.83 0.51
CA GLY A 75 17.06 -13.41 0.98
C GLY A 75 17.04 -13.22 2.48
N THR A 76 16.09 -12.42 2.94
CA THR A 76 15.83 -12.23 4.37
C THR A 76 14.39 -12.61 4.67
N ARG A 77 14.17 -13.21 5.81
CA ARG A 77 12.84 -13.43 6.38
C ARG A 77 12.66 -12.58 7.62
N ARG A 78 11.41 -12.25 7.91
CA ARG A 78 11.07 -11.56 9.16
C ARG A 78 10.65 -12.58 10.20
N VAL A 79 11.20 -12.45 11.39
CA VAL A 79 10.84 -13.27 12.55
C VAL A 79 10.45 -12.38 13.71
N TYR A 80 9.52 -12.87 14.53
CA TYR A 80 9.11 -12.16 15.72
C TYR A 80 10.25 -12.07 16.72
N GLY A 81 10.56 -10.85 17.15
CA GLY A 81 11.68 -10.56 18.04
C GLY A 81 11.40 -10.76 19.54
N GLY A 82 10.23 -11.29 19.91
CA GLY A 82 9.85 -11.58 21.28
C GLY A 82 9.16 -10.46 22.05
N PHE A 83 8.98 -9.28 21.43
CA PHE A 83 8.29 -8.13 22.04
C PHE A 83 7.52 -7.32 21.00
N HIS A 84 6.65 -6.45 21.50
CA HIS A 84 5.94 -5.47 20.67
C HIS A 84 6.58 -4.10 20.85
N GLU A 85 6.61 -3.34 19.80
CA GLU A 85 7.01 -1.95 19.81
C GLU A 85 5.79 -1.03 19.71
N GLU A 86 5.86 0.11 20.37
CA GLU A 86 4.85 1.14 20.31
C GLU A 86 5.22 2.17 19.24
N LEU A 87 4.37 2.27 18.22
CA LEU A 87 4.59 3.17 17.09
C LEU A 87 3.58 4.31 17.12
N ARG A 88 4.05 5.54 16.99
CA ARG A 88 3.18 6.70 16.83
C ARG A 88 2.46 6.62 15.49
N VAL A 89 1.17 6.91 15.51
CA VAL A 89 0.31 6.93 14.33
C VAL A 89 -0.03 8.36 13.97
N THR A 90 0.31 8.75 12.76
CA THR A 90 -0.02 10.04 12.16
C THR A 90 -0.77 9.81 10.87
N GLU A 91 -1.77 10.62 10.60
CA GLU A 91 -2.54 10.58 9.37
C GLU A 91 -2.46 11.92 8.67
N MET A 92 -2.17 11.89 7.38
CA MET A 92 -2.01 13.09 6.57
C MET A 92 -2.91 13.01 5.33
N LEU A 93 -3.64 14.09 5.07
CA LEU A 93 -4.45 14.24 3.88
C LEU A 93 -3.72 15.13 2.86
N PHE A 94 -3.54 14.62 1.66
CA PHE A 94 -2.92 15.33 0.54
C PHE A 94 -3.97 15.70 -0.50
N ASN A 95 -4.02 16.98 -0.85
CA ASN A 95 -4.90 17.54 -1.87
C ASN A 95 -4.09 17.86 -3.13
N PHE A 96 -4.44 17.24 -4.24
CA PHE A 96 -3.74 17.41 -5.52
C PHE A 96 -4.56 18.27 -6.52
N GLY A 97 -5.54 18.98 -6.02
CA GLY A 97 -6.41 19.84 -6.81
C GLY A 97 -7.77 19.21 -7.16
N PRO A 98 -8.69 20.01 -7.77
CA PRO A 98 -10.09 19.62 -7.92
C PRO A 98 -10.34 18.49 -8.92
N ARG A 99 -9.37 18.17 -9.75
CA ARG A 99 -9.46 17.11 -10.78
C ARG A 99 -8.85 15.79 -10.36
N ARG A 100 -8.31 15.72 -9.15
CA ARG A 100 -7.64 14.52 -8.61
C ARG A 100 -8.25 14.13 -7.28
N LEU A 101 -8.25 12.84 -7.00
CA LEU A 101 -8.66 12.31 -5.72
C LEU A 101 -7.60 12.66 -4.67
N MET A 102 -8.04 13.14 -3.52
CA MET A 102 -7.19 13.29 -2.35
C MET A 102 -6.72 11.94 -1.86
N ARG A 103 -5.57 11.92 -1.21
CA ARG A 103 -5.01 10.72 -0.61
C ARG A 103 -4.83 10.91 0.88
N LEU A 104 -5.34 9.95 1.62
CA LEU A 104 -5.16 9.84 3.05
C LEU A 104 -4.04 8.84 3.30
N ILE A 105 -2.94 9.30 3.86
CA ILE A 105 -1.78 8.46 4.15
C ILE A 105 -1.64 8.33 5.65
N ARG A 106 -1.64 7.09 6.12
CA ARG A 106 -1.38 6.73 7.50
C ARG A 106 0.07 6.33 7.67
N PHE A 107 0.72 6.95 8.64
CA PHE A 107 2.09 6.66 9.03
C PHE A 107 2.11 5.98 10.40
N GLU A 108 2.91 4.95 10.52
CA GLU A 108 3.21 4.29 11.79
C GLU A 108 4.72 4.32 12.01
N GLY A 109 5.16 4.91 13.11
CA GLY A 109 6.58 5.10 13.38
C GLY A 109 7.30 5.94 12.32
N GLY A 110 6.62 6.91 11.71
CA GLY A 110 7.17 7.79 10.67
C GLY A 110 7.32 7.13 9.28
N ARG A 111 6.69 5.97 9.06
CA ARG A 111 6.70 5.26 7.77
C ARG A 111 5.29 4.99 7.28
N VAL A 112 5.10 5.05 5.97
CA VAL A 112 3.82 4.76 5.34
C VAL A 112 3.34 3.35 5.71
N ALA A 113 2.18 3.28 6.36
CA ALA A 113 1.49 2.04 6.71
C ALA A 113 0.36 1.73 5.73
N SER A 114 -0.44 2.74 5.35
CA SER A 114 -1.50 2.61 4.36
C SER A 114 -1.71 3.89 3.57
N ILE A 115 -2.26 3.74 2.38
CA ILE A 115 -2.65 4.84 1.49
C ILE A 115 -4.09 4.58 1.07
N GLU A 116 -4.98 5.51 1.37
CA GLU A 116 -6.39 5.43 1.03
C GLU A 116 -6.78 6.58 0.12
N THR A 117 -7.79 6.34 -0.70
CA THR A 117 -8.38 7.36 -1.54
C THR A 117 -9.48 8.08 -0.76
N ALA A 118 -9.40 9.40 -0.70
CA ALA A 118 -10.47 10.26 -0.22
C ALA A 118 -11.22 10.90 -1.42
N GLY A 119 -12.24 11.69 -1.17
CA GLY A 119 -12.98 12.37 -2.23
C GLY A 119 -12.10 13.26 -3.12
N TYR A 120 -12.71 13.88 -4.12
CA TYR A 120 -11.99 14.82 -4.99
C TYR A 120 -11.42 15.99 -4.20
N GLY A 121 -10.26 16.45 -4.62
CA GLY A 121 -9.61 17.62 -4.06
C GLY A 121 -10.38 18.91 -4.37
N HIS A 122 -9.86 19.98 -3.87
CA HIS A 122 -10.40 21.32 -4.05
C HIS A 122 -9.24 22.28 -4.33
N ARG A 123 -9.60 23.45 -4.83
CA ARG A 123 -8.64 24.53 -4.98
C ARG A 123 -8.42 25.16 -3.60
N GLU A 124 -7.17 25.22 -3.17
CA GLU A 124 -6.84 25.95 -1.97
C GLU A 124 -6.99 27.45 -2.24
N GLU A 125 -7.80 28.12 -1.45
CA GLU A 125 -7.88 29.57 -1.48
C GLU A 125 -6.69 30.14 -0.69
N GLU A 126 -5.93 30.95 -1.37
CA GLU A 126 -4.83 31.71 -0.74
C GLU A 126 -5.39 32.82 0.16
#